data_a8b53ae89e96aae683c579908e82bd8b
#
_entry.id   a8b53ae89e96aae683c579908e82bd8b
#
_cell.length_a   1.000
_cell.length_b   1.000
_cell.length_c   1.000
_cell.angle_alpha   90.00
_cell.angle_beta   90.00
_cell.angle_gamma   90.00
#
_symmetry.space_group_name_H-M   'P 1'
#
loop_
_entity.id
_entity.type
_entity.pdbx_description
1 polymer ?
#
loop_
_entity_poly.entity_id
_entity_poly.type
_entity_poly.pdbx_seq_one_letter_code
_entity_poly.pdbx_strand_id
1 'polypeptide(L)'
;MTIKPKKSLGQNFLVDLNIIKKIVDLANLNSNDHVLEVGPGTGNLTNEILNRNPKKVWVVEKDKNLSIKLSEKYKNKIKVNNSDILTFDENKLCKEKIVIFGNLPYNISTQILVKWILSNNSFHSYKK
;
A
#
# COMPACT_ATOMS: atom_id res chain seq x y z
N MET A 1 11.69 2.67 -18.17
CA MET A 1 12.80 2.59 -17.21
C MET A 1 12.63 1.38 -16.30
N THR A 2 13.65 0.55 -16.21
CA THR A 2 13.58 -0.68 -15.41
C THR A 2 14.21 -0.43 -14.05
N ILE A 3 13.47 -0.72 -12.99
CA ILE A 3 13.96 -0.64 -11.61
C ILE A 3 14.13 -2.06 -11.09
N LYS A 4 15.34 -2.39 -10.64
CA LYS A 4 15.58 -3.71 -10.06
C LYS A 4 15.19 -3.72 -8.59
N PRO A 5 14.55 -4.78 -8.08
CA PRO A 5 14.26 -4.90 -6.66
C PRO A 5 15.53 -4.91 -5.82
N LYS A 6 15.47 -4.29 -4.67
CA LYS A 6 16.58 -4.27 -3.70
C LYS A 6 16.31 -5.30 -2.63
N LYS A 7 17.06 -6.40 -2.64
CA LYS A 7 16.90 -7.49 -1.66
C LYS A 7 17.07 -7.02 -0.22
N SER A 8 17.99 -6.10 0.02
CA SER A 8 18.24 -5.54 1.35
C SER A 8 17.04 -4.82 1.95
N LEU A 9 16.12 -4.33 1.11
CA LEU A 9 14.87 -3.69 1.52
C LEU A 9 13.68 -4.64 1.46
N GLY A 10 13.88 -5.90 1.08
CA GLY A 10 12.81 -6.89 0.96
C GLY A 10 11.82 -6.60 -0.14
N GLN A 11 12.26 -5.94 -1.21
CA GLN A 11 11.38 -5.55 -2.31
C GLN A 11 11.04 -6.72 -3.21
N ASN A 12 9.75 -6.87 -3.53
CA ASN A 12 9.22 -7.78 -4.54
C ASN A 12 8.25 -6.99 -5.40
N PHE A 13 8.46 -7.00 -6.73
CA PHE A 13 7.58 -6.28 -7.65
C PHE A 13 6.54 -7.22 -8.22
N LEU A 14 5.28 -6.95 -7.94
CA LEU A 14 4.15 -7.68 -8.51
C LEU A 14 3.91 -7.17 -9.92
N VAL A 15 4.13 -8.03 -10.92
CA VAL A 15 4.07 -7.65 -12.34
C VAL A 15 2.96 -8.36 -13.12
N ASP A 16 2.36 -9.42 -12.59
CA ASP A 16 1.27 -10.12 -13.26
C ASP A 16 -0.03 -9.33 -13.14
N LEU A 17 -0.45 -8.70 -14.22
CA LEU A 17 -1.63 -7.84 -14.25
C LEU A 17 -2.92 -8.61 -13.97
N ASN A 18 -3.01 -9.87 -14.33
CA ASN A 18 -4.21 -10.68 -14.05
C ASN A 18 -4.35 -10.94 -12.56
N ILE A 19 -3.25 -11.23 -11.88
CA ILE A 19 -3.23 -11.43 -10.42
C ILE A 19 -3.56 -10.11 -9.73
N ILE A 20 -2.99 -9.00 -10.18
CA ILE A 20 -3.26 -7.67 -9.62
C ILE A 20 -4.74 -7.35 -9.70
N LYS A 21 -5.37 -7.56 -10.85
CA LYS A 21 -6.81 -7.32 -11.01
C LYS A 21 -7.63 -8.18 -10.06
N LYS A 22 -7.29 -9.45 -9.91
CA LYS A 22 -7.98 -10.34 -8.97
C LYS A 22 -7.86 -9.87 -7.53
N ILE A 23 -6.68 -9.42 -7.12
CA ILE A 23 -6.46 -8.90 -5.77
C ILE A 23 -7.38 -7.70 -5.51
N VAL A 24 -7.41 -6.75 -6.44
CA VAL A 24 -8.23 -5.55 -6.28
C VAL A 24 -9.71 -5.88 -6.36
N ASP A 25 -10.12 -6.82 -7.22
CA ASP A 25 -11.51 -7.28 -7.29
C ASP A 25 -12.00 -7.83 -5.95
N LEU A 26 -11.15 -8.57 -5.24
CA LEU A 26 -11.51 -9.13 -3.93
C LEU A 26 -11.87 -8.06 -2.90
N ALA A 27 -11.27 -6.89 -2.99
CA ALA A 27 -11.53 -5.79 -2.07
C ALA A 27 -12.85 -5.08 -2.36
N ASN A 28 -13.39 -5.22 -3.56
CA ASN A 28 -14.66 -4.61 -3.97
C ASN A 28 -14.70 -3.11 -3.66
N LEU A 29 -13.70 -2.39 -4.17
CA LEU A 29 -13.54 -0.95 -3.89
C LEU A 29 -14.67 -0.12 -4.51
N ASN A 30 -15.06 0.92 -3.80
CA ASN A 30 -16.01 1.92 -4.29
C ASN A 30 -15.48 3.34 -4.03
N SER A 31 -16.22 4.34 -4.47
CA SER A 31 -15.82 5.75 -4.40
C SER A 31 -15.75 6.32 -2.99
N ASN A 32 -16.22 5.60 -1.98
CA ASN A 32 -16.15 6.01 -0.58
C ASN A 32 -14.99 5.39 0.18
N ASP A 33 -14.29 4.43 -0.43
CA ASP A 33 -13.22 3.72 0.25
C ASP A 33 -11.95 4.55 0.38
N HIS A 34 -11.32 4.45 1.54
CA HIS A 34 -9.98 4.96 1.81
C HIS A 34 -9.01 3.80 1.71
N VAL A 35 -7.93 3.97 0.97
CA VAL A 35 -7.00 2.89 0.67
C VAL A 35 -5.60 3.25 1.16
N LEU A 36 -4.94 2.27 1.76
CA LEU A 36 -3.51 2.32 2.08
C LEU A 36 -2.81 1.20 1.35
N GLU A 37 -1.83 1.56 0.53
CA GLU A 37 -0.95 0.57 -0.11
C GLU A 37 0.42 0.59 0.55
N VAL A 38 0.91 -0.58 0.93
CA VAL A 38 2.21 -0.74 1.57
C VAL A 38 3.17 -1.41 0.59
N GLY A 39 4.33 -0.79 0.38
CA GLY A 39 5.36 -1.31 -0.50
C GLY A 39 4.94 -1.36 -1.96
N PRO A 40 4.47 -0.24 -2.55
CA PRO A 40 3.92 -0.25 -3.92
C PRO A 40 4.94 -0.57 -5.01
N GLY A 41 6.23 -0.46 -4.71
CA GLY A 41 7.28 -0.71 -5.70
C GLY A 41 7.17 0.25 -6.89
N THR A 42 6.98 -0.32 -8.09
CA THR A 42 6.88 0.47 -9.32
C THR A 42 5.47 1.02 -9.58
N GLY A 43 4.48 0.60 -8.81
CA GLY A 43 3.12 1.14 -8.88
C GLY A 43 2.13 0.33 -9.70
N ASN A 44 2.44 -0.91 -10.04
CA ASN A 44 1.50 -1.74 -10.82
C ASN A 44 0.18 -1.98 -10.08
N LEU A 45 0.24 -2.30 -8.80
CA LEU A 45 -0.95 -2.45 -7.97
C LEU A 45 -1.62 -1.09 -7.75
N THR A 46 -0.83 -0.04 -7.56
CA THR A 46 -1.32 1.33 -7.42
C THR A 46 -2.18 1.74 -8.61
N ASN A 47 -1.74 1.44 -9.83
CA ASN A 47 -2.49 1.75 -11.04
C ASN A 47 -3.88 1.11 -11.01
N GLU A 48 -3.98 -0.15 -10.63
CA GLU A 48 -5.26 -0.86 -10.61
C GLU A 48 -6.17 -0.33 -9.48
N ILE A 49 -5.60 0.00 -8.33
CA ILE A 49 -6.35 0.64 -7.25
C ILE A 49 -6.96 1.95 -7.73
N LEU A 50 -6.17 2.79 -8.39
CA LEU A 50 -6.63 4.08 -8.90
C LEU A 50 -7.71 3.93 -9.97
N ASN A 51 -7.65 2.86 -10.77
CA ASN A 51 -8.68 2.56 -11.77
C ASN A 51 -10.06 2.30 -11.16
N ARG A 52 -10.13 1.95 -9.89
CA ARG A 52 -11.38 1.72 -9.18
C ARG A 52 -11.94 3.00 -8.55
N ASN A 53 -11.24 4.14 -8.69
CA ASN A 53 -11.66 5.45 -8.21
C ASN A 53 -12.05 5.50 -6.73
N PRO A 54 -11.20 4.99 -5.81
CA PRO A 54 -11.49 5.13 -4.39
C PRO A 54 -11.43 6.61 -3.97
N LYS A 55 -11.94 6.92 -2.80
CA LYS A 55 -11.99 8.30 -2.31
C LYS A 55 -10.59 8.86 -2.06
N LYS A 56 -9.72 8.07 -1.45
CA LYS A 56 -8.36 8.50 -1.13
C LYS A 56 -7.40 7.31 -1.16
N VAL A 57 -6.18 7.55 -1.64
CA VAL A 57 -5.12 6.55 -1.66
C VAL A 57 -3.87 7.12 -0.99
N TRP A 58 -3.42 6.45 0.05
CA TRP A 58 -2.12 6.69 0.66
C TRP A 58 -1.19 5.54 0.32
N VAL A 59 0.08 5.83 0.20
CA VAL A 59 1.12 4.82 0.02
C VAL A 59 2.21 5.00 1.06
N VAL A 60 2.69 3.89 1.59
CA VAL A 60 3.86 3.87 2.46
C VAL A 60 4.95 3.09 1.75
N GLU A 61 6.04 3.78 1.43
CA GLU A 61 7.19 3.20 0.73
C GLU A 61 8.46 3.53 1.49
N LYS A 62 9.21 2.50 1.83
CA LYS A 62 10.45 2.63 2.60
C LYS A 62 11.61 3.16 1.78
N ASP A 63 11.68 2.80 0.49
CA ASP A 63 12.74 3.22 -0.42
C ASP A 63 12.50 4.67 -0.84
N LYS A 64 13.48 5.54 -0.51
CA LYS A 64 13.37 6.97 -0.81
C LYS A 64 13.27 7.24 -2.32
N ASN A 65 14.05 6.54 -3.13
CA ASN A 65 14.04 6.76 -4.58
C ASN A 65 12.72 6.36 -5.20
N LEU A 66 12.14 5.23 -4.78
CA LEU A 66 10.83 4.80 -5.24
C LEU A 66 9.75 5.77 -4.78
N SER A 67 9.83 6.28 -3.56
CA SER A 67 8.88 7.28 -3.05
C SER A 67 8.86 8.53 -3.91
N ILE A 68 10.03 9.03 -4.30
CA ILE A 68 10.15 10.20 -5.15
C ILE A 68 9.52 9.92 -6.52
N LYS A 69 9.84 8.78 -7.12
CA LYS A 69 9.30 8.41 -8.44
C LYS A 69 7.79 8.26 -8.42
N LEU A 70 7.24 7.67 -7.36
CA LEU A 70 5.80 7.52 -7.20
C LEU A 70 5.12 8.89 -7.05
N SER A 71 5.70 9.79 -6.28
CA SER A 71 5.18 11.15 -6.12
C SER A 71 5.17 11.91 -7.44
N GLU A 72 6.22 11.76 -8.24
CA GLU A 72 6.30 12.40 -9.55
C GLU A 72 5.30 11.80 -10.54
N LYS A 73 5.13 10.47 -10.51
CA LYS A 73 4.25 9.77 -11.45
C LYS A 73 2.77 10.04 -11.18
N TYR A 74 2.35 9.99 -9.94
CA TYR A 74 0.94 10.05 -9.57
C TYR A 74 0.49 11.41 -9.06
N LYS A 75 1.43 12.26 -8.67
CA LYS A 75 1.16 13.63 -8.20
C LYS A 75 0.10 13.63 -7.08
N ASN A 76 -0.98 14.37 -7.27
CA ASN A 76 -2.04 14.50 -6.26
C ASN A 76 -3.03 13.34 -6.23
N LYS A 77 -2.88 12.34 -7.09
CA LYS A 77 -3.78 11.17 -7.08
C LYS A 77 -3.54 10.26 -5.88
N ILE A 78 -2.32 10.28 -5.36
CA ILE A 78 -1.96 9.53 -4.16
C ILE A 78 -1.17 10.43 -3.22
N LYS A 79 -1.13 10.04 -1.94
CA LYS A 79 -0.24 10.69 -0.98
C LYS A 79 0.83 9.69 -0.56
N VAL A 80 2.08 9.99 -0.90
CA VAL A 80 3.21 9.11 -0.62
C VAL A 80 3.84 9.47 0.71
N ASN A 81 4.08 8.47 1.54
CA ASN A 81 4.81 8.57 2.80
C ASN A 81 6.06 7.72 2.68
N ASN A 82 7.23 8.36 2.70
CA ASN A 82 8.50 7.65 2.72
C ASN A 82 8.78 7.22 4.17
N SER A 83 8.28 6.06 4.53
CA SER A 83 8.32 5.56 5.91
C SER A 83 8.41 4.05 5.92
N ASP A 84 8.83 3.51 7.07
CA ASP A 84 8.76 2.09 7.33
C ASP A 84 7.38 1.78 7.94
N ILE A 85 6.64 0.88 7.30
CA ILE A 85 5.29 0.51 7.75
C ILE A 85 5.30 -0.04 9.19
N LEU A 86 6.38 -0.65 9.62
CA LEU A 86 6.49 -1.21 10.98
C LEU A 86 6.45 -0.13 12.06
N THR A 87 6.83 1.09 11.73
CA THR A 87 6.83 2.23 12.66
C THR A 87 5.81 3.30 12.28
N PHE A 88 5.10 3.12 11.16
CA PHE A 88 4.11 4.07 10.68
C PHE A 88 2.81 3.94 11.47
N ASP A 89 2.20 5.07 11.82
CA ASP A 89 0.94 5.08 12.54
C ASP A 89 -0.22 5.31 11.57
N GLU A 90 -0.89 4.24 11.19
CA GLU A 90 -2.01 4.25 10.26
C GLU A 90 -3.21 5.04 10.79
N ASN A 91 -3.35 5.11 12.10
CA ASN A 91 -4.47 5.82 12.73
C ASN A 91 -4.44 7.32 12.48
N LYS A 92 -3.29 7.86 12.10
CA LYS A 92 -3.15 9.28 11.77
C LYS A 92 -3.66 9.63 10.38
N LEU A 93 -3.94 8.64 9.53
CA LEU A 93 -4.40 8.89 8.16
C LEU A 93 -5.84 9.40 8.12
N CYS A 94 -6.74 8.70 8.77
CA CYS A 94 -8.14 9.08 8.86
C CYS A 94 -8.82 8.27 9.96
N LYS A 95 -10.06 8.65 10.29
CA LYS A 95 -10.88 7.95 11.29
C LYS A 95 -11.77 6.87 10.70
N GLU A 96 -11.93 6.87 9.39
CA GLU A 96 -12.76 5.90 8.68
C GLU A 96 -12.01 4.58 8.50
N LYS A 97 -12.74 3.55 8.08
CA LYS A 97 -12.16 2.25 7.75
C LYS A 97 -11.23 2.38 6.55
N ILE A 98 -10.10 1.70 6.61
CA ILE A 98 -9.09 1.71 5.56
C ILE A 98 -8.99 0.31 4.96
N VAL A 99 -9.01 0.22 3.63
CA VAL A 99 -8.67 -1.01 2.90
C VAL A 99 -7.17 -1.01 2.68
N ILE A 100 -6.51 -2.07 3.11
CA ILE A 100 -5.05 -2.16 3.02
C ILE A 100 -4.64 -3.19 1.98
N PHE A 101 -3.77 -2.75 1.08
CA PHE A 101 -3.10 -3.63 0.12
C PHE A 101 -1.61 -3.65 0.40
N GLY A 102 -0.99 -4.79 0.12
CA GLY A 102 0.46 -4.90 0.21
C GLY A 102 0.96 -6.09 -0.58
N ASN A 103 2.13 -5.90 -1.19
CA ASN A 103 2.89 -6.98 -1.82
C ASN A 103 4.25 -7.02 -1.13
N LEU A 104 4.31 -7.70 0.00
CA LEU A 104 5.45 -7.65 0.91
C LEU A 104 6.10 -9.02 1.05
N PRO A 105 7.41 -9.08 1.34
CA PRO A 105 8.05 -10.32 1.73
C PRO A 105 7.36 -10.93 2.95
N TYR A 106 7.38 -12.25 3.04
CA TYR A 106 6.69 -12.99 4.10
C TYR A 106 7.06 -12.52 5.51
N ASN A 107 8.36 -12.31 5.77
CA ASN A 107 8.83 -11.88 7.08
C ASN A 107 8.27 -10.50 7.50
N ILE A 108 8.15 -9.58 6.54
CA ILE A 108 7.61 -8.24 6.80
C ILE A 108 6.10 -8.32 7.00
N SER A 109 5.39 -9.11 6.19
CA SER A 109 3.94 -9.30 6.33
C SER A 109 3.58 -9.84 7.70
N THR A 110 4.35 -10.79 8.22
CA THR A 110 4.12 -11.36 9.56
C THR A 110 4.31 -10.30 10.65
N GLN A 111 5.36 -9.49 10.56
CA GLN A 111 5.62 -8.43 11.53
C GLN A 111 4.53 -7.36 11.52
N ILE A 112 4.02 -7.01 10.34
CA ILE A 112 2.92 -6.05 10.21
C ILE A 112 1.65 -6.61 10.86
N LEU A 113 1.34 -7.87 10.62
CA LEU A 113 0.16 -8.51 11.22
C LEU A 113 0.25 -8.49 12.75
N VAL A 114 1.41 -8.83 13.30
CA VAL A 114 1.63 -8.76 14.75
C VAL A 114 1.46 -7.33 15.26
N LYS A 115 2.01 -6.35 14.57
CA LYS A 115 1.86 -4.93 14.90
C LYS A 115 0.39 -4.55 15.02
N TRP A 116 -0.41 -4.92 14.04
CA TRP A 116 -1.84 -4.56 14.01
C TRP A 116 -2.65 -5.28 15.07
N ILE A 117 -2.32 -6.52 15.39
CA ILE A 117 -2.99 -7.27 16.46
C ILE A 117 -2.73 -6.60 17.81
N LEU A 118 -1.50 -6.13 18.04
CA LEU A 118 -1.12 -5.47 19.29
C LEU A 118 -1.66 -4.03 19.40
N SER A 119 -2.01 -3.41 18.28
CA SER A 119 -2.59 -2.07 18.23
C SER A 119 -4.09 -2.15 18.39
N ASN A 120 -4.57 -2.06 19.61
CA ASN A 120 -5.96 -2.36 19.98
C ASN A 120 -7.05 -1.74 19.11
N ASN A 121 -6.83 -0.56 18.56
CA ASN A 121 -7.87 0.14 17.80
C ASN A 121 -7.68 0.08 16.30
N SER A 122 -6.48 -0.20 15.83
CA SER A 122 -6.19 -0.17 14.39
C SER A 122 -6.87 -1.30 13.64
N PHE A 123 -6.92 -2.48 14.24
CA PHE A 123 -7.44 -3.68 13.58
C PHE A 123 -8.91 -3.54 13.20
N HIS A 124 -9.69 -2.85 14.02
CA HIS A 124 -11.11 -2.62 13.75
C HIS A 124 -11.36 -1.63 12.61
N SER A 125 -10.36 -0.87 12.24
CA SER A 125 -10.45 0.13 11.18
C SER A 125 -10.14 -0.43 9.80
N TYR A 126 -9.73 -1.69 9.70
CA TYR A 126 -9.28 -2.28 8.45
C TYR A 126 -10.35 -3.16 7.81
N LYS A 127 -10.51 -2.98 6.52
CA LYS A 127 -11.30 -3.83 5.65
C LYS A 127 -10.32 -4.67 4.83
N LYS A 128 -10.40 -5.95 4.95
CA LYS A 128 -9.52 -6.86 4.22
C LYS A 128 -10.08 -7.21 2.84
#